data_508f9ccffd76b4ecd4a236222f33c3b1
#
_entry.id   508f9ccffd76b4ecd4a236222f33c3b1
#
_cell.length_a   1.000
_cell.length_b   1.000
_cell.length_c   1.000
_cell.angle_alpha   90.00
_cell.angle_beta   90.00
_cell.angle_gamma   90.00
#
_symmetry.space_group_name_H-M   'P 1'
#
loop_
_entity.id
_entity.type
_entity.pdbx_description
1 polymer ?
#
loop_
_entity_poly.entity_id
_entity_poly.type
_entity_poly.pdbx_seq_one_letter_code
_entity_poly.pdbx_strand_id
1 'polypeptide(L)'
;MIPIARVHHGIHAATGPLIYLPRTPGVALNEWVTIAVPGQPPRRGQVIDAGLDVTVIQVLEETLGLPPARADVTLSGAAAAVVVGAELLGRAFNGMGAPLDGLPPPVGDAIVPTWAAALNPARRARPGDFIETGISAIDGMNTLVRGQKLPVFSGPGLPGLELAAQIVEQARAPHGESFAVVFVGIGITARETDAFLDRFDRSGARERSVLYLNETRDPTIERLLAPRVALAQAEYLAFQAGMHVLVVIADMTHYCEALREIATARDEVPGRRGYPGYMYTDLASIYERAGIIKGRPGSVTQIPIVTMPDDDITHPIPDLTGYITEGQVVLSRDLHRHGVFPPIDVLPSLSRLMNAGIGVDKTAAEHREWADQLYAVYARGREARLMASIVGEGGLVEADRRALAFADRFEREFVRQEGRRTIAETLESGWRLLETLPREDLVRLRDAAWSARRAGSALQGSAVPSPLLSVGTTSPPFSVGTQ
;
A
#
# COMPACT_ATOMS: atom_id res chain seq x y z
N MET A 1 -13.43 -34.56 2.48
CA MET A 1 -14.58 -34.92 1.63
C MET A 1 -14.25 -34.33 0.26
N ILE A 2 -14.14 -35.13 -0.79
CA ILE A 2 -13.88 -34.62 -2.16
C ILE A 2 -15.15 -33.89 -2.58
N PRO A 3 -15.09 -32.61 -2.95
CA PRO A 3 -16.26 -31.87 -3.42
C PRO A 3 -16.81 -32.57 -4.68
N ILE A 4 -18.10 -32.83 -4.70
CA ILE A 4 -18.76 -33.42 -5.86
C ILE A 4 -19.16 -32.29 -6.78
N ALA A 5 -18.51 -32.20 -7.93
CA ALA A 5 -18.89 -31.29 -8.98
C ALA A 5 -20.30 -31.59 -9.49
N ARG A 6 -21.13 -30.57 -9.65
CA ARG A 6 -22.50 -30.66 -10.16
C ARG A 6 -22.59 -29.92 -11.46
N VAL A 7 -23.26 -30.52 -12.45
CA VAL A 7 -23.44 -29.89 -13.76
C VAL A 7 -24.91 -29.53 -13.94
N HIS A 8 -25.15 -28.26 -14.25
CA HIS A 8 -26.44 -27.76 -14.74
C HIS A 8 -26.40 -27.61 -16.25
N HIS A 9 -27.35 -28.21 -16.94
CA HIS A 9 -27.51 -28.07 -18.38
C HIS A 9 -28.44 -26.90 -18.68
N GLY A 10 -27.94 -25.90 -19.37
CA GLY A 10 -28.64 -24.67 -19.67
C GLY A 10 -28.64 -23.65 -18.50
N ILE A 11 -28.78 -22.39 -18.85
CA ILE A 11 -28.99 -21.29 -17.90
C ILE A 11 -30.38 -20.72 -18.11
N HIS A 12 -31.01 -20.24 -17.03
CA HIS A 12 -32.36 -19.70 -17.09
C HIS A 12 -32.42 -18.34 -17.79
N ALA A 13 -31.48 -17.44 -17.44
CA ALA A 13 -31.31 -16.12 -18.02
C ALA A 13 -29.87 -15.64 -17.92
N ALA A 14 -29.50 -14.68 -18.77
CA ALA A 14 -28.24 -13.95 -18.68
C ALA A 14 -28.55 -12.44 -18.82
N THR A 15 -27.98 -11.63 -17.94
CA THR A 15 -28.14 -10.16 -17.94
C THR A 15 -26.81 -9.52 -17.56
N GLY A 16 -26.17 -8.83 -18.51
CA GLY A 16 -24.84 -8.29 -18.30
C GLY A 16 -23.85 -9.39 -17.84
N PRO A 17 -23.10 -9.20 -16.78
CA PRO A 17 -22.13 -10.19 -16.27
C PRO A 17 -22.81 -11.31 -15.44
N LEU A 18 -24.13 -11.31 -15.30
CA LEU A 18 -24.84 -12.24 -14.43
C LEU A 18 -25.54 -13.34 -15.23
N ILE A 19 -25.47 -14.58 -14.72
CA ILE A 19 -26.30 -15.69 -15.17
C ILE A 19 -27.13 -16.22 -14.02
N TYR A 20 -28.30 -16.71 -14.36
CA TYR A 20 -29.29 -17.17 -13.41
C TYR A 20 -29.55 -18.67 -13.64
N LEU A 21 -29.39 -19.48 -12.61
CA LEU A 21 -29.79 -20.87 -12.60
C LEU A 21 -31.04 -21.05 -11.74
N PRO A 22 -31.86 -22.05 -12.02
CA PRO A 22 -32.85 -22.50 -11.05
C PRO A 22 -32.19 -22.81 -9.72
N ARG A 23 -32.95 -22.75 -8.63
CA ARG A 23 -32.45 -23.12 -7.30
C ARG A 23 -31.62 -24.42 -7.35
N THR A 24 -30.38 -24.31 -6.88
CA THR A 24 -29.45 -25.41 -6.82
C THR A 24 -29.19 -25.79 -5.35
N PRO A 25 -29.78 -26.87 -4.83
CA PRO A 25 -29.58 -27.26 -3.43
C PRO A 25 -28.11 -27.51 -3.09
N GLY A 26 -27.66 -26.98 -1.95
CA GLY A 26 -26.32 -27.21 -1.44
C GLY A 26 -25.21 -26.43 -2.15
N VAL A 27 -25.57 -25.43 -2.93
CA VAL A 27 -24.64 -24.41 -3.43
C VAL A 27 -24.24 -23.46 -2.30
N ALA A 28 -22.97 -23.09 -2.23
CA ALA A 28 -22.44 -22.14 -1.28
C ALA A 28 -22.17 -20.78 -1.92
N LEU A 29 -22.31 -19.70 -1.15
CA LEU A 29 -21.83 -18.38 -1.56
C LEU A 29 -20.32 -18.42 -1.81
N ASN A 30 -19.87 -17.67 -2.82
CA ASN A 30 -18.48 -17.62 -3.26
C ASN A 30 -17.94 -18.95 -3.85
N GLU A 31 -18.81 -19.88 -4.20
CA GLU A 31 -18.42 -21.12 -4.89
C GLU A 31 -17.98 -20.80 -6.32
N TRP A 32 -16.85 -21.40 -6.77
CA TRP A 32 -16.41 -21.33 -8.15
C TRP A 32 -17.28 -22.16 -9.08
N VAL A 33 -17.54 -21.62 -10.25
CA VAL A 33 -18.22 -22.31 -11.33
C VAL A 33 -17.46 -22.20 -12.63
N THR A 34 -17.61 -23.24 -13.47
CA THR A 34 -17.11 -23.23 -14.86
C THR A 34 -18.31 -23.29 -15.80
N ILE A 35 -18.36 -22.37 -16.76
CA ILE A 35 -19.42 -22.27 -17.76
C ILE A 35 -18.81 -22.71 -19.09
N ALA A 36 -19.24 -23.85 -19.58
CA ALA A 36 -18.75 -24.44 -20.82
C ALA A 36 -19.81 -24.34 -21.93
N VAL A 37 -19.38 -23.91 -23.12
CA VAL A 37 -20.20 -23.90 -24.34
C VAL A 37 -19.41 -24.65 -25.41
N PRO A 38 -20.01 -25.62 -26.09
CA PRO A 38 -19.32 -26.35 -27.16
C PRO A 38 -18.72 -25.43 -28.22
N GLY A 39 -17.43 -25.58 -28.48
CA GLY A 39 -16.68 -24.77 -29.46
C GLY A 39 -16.24 -23.38 -28.99
N GLN A 40 -16.42 -23.05 -27.71
CA GLN A 40 -15.93 -21.81 -27.08
C GLN A 40 -14.99 -22.14 -25.92
N PRO A 41 -14.05 -21.25 -25.57
CA PRO A 41 -13.28 -21.39 -24.34
C PRO A 41 -14.21 -21.39 -23.12
N PRO A 42 -13.92 -22.19 -22.09
CA PRO A 42 -14.71 -22.17 -20.86
C PRO A 42 -14.59 -20.83 -20.17
N ARG A 43 -15.70 -20.36 -19.59
CA ARG A 43 -15.75 -19.17 -18.76
C ARG A 43 -15.79 -19.58 -17.29
N ARG A 44 -15.26 -18.71 -16.44
CA ARG A 44 -15.31 -18.90 -14.98
C ARG A 44 -16.40 -18.02 -14.42
N GLY A 45 -16.93 -18.41 -13.28
CA GLY A 45 -17.90 -17.62 -12.54
C GLY A 45 -17.82 -17.89 -11.06
N GLN A 46 -18.53 -17.06 -10.31
CA GLN A 46 -18.65 -17.16 -8.86
C GLN A 46 -20.10 -17.03 -8.44
N VAL A 47 -20.56 -17.90 -7.54
CA VAL A 47 -21.89 -17.80 -6.95
C VAL A 47 -21.92 -16.57 -6.03
N ILE A 48 -22.80 -15.63 -6.35
CA ILE A 48 -22.96 -14.39 -5.58
C ILE A 48 -24.25 -14.34 -4.79
N ASP A 49 -25.23 -15.16 -5.17
CA ASP A 49 -26.45 -15.35 -4.42
C ASP A 49 -26.94 -16.79 -4.59
N ALA A 50 -27.34 -17.40 -3.48
CA ALA A 50 -27.94 -18.73 -3.38
C ALA A 50 -29.32 -18.64 -2.74
N GLY A 51 -30.23 -17.96 -3.43
CA GLY A 51 -31.59 -17.68 -2.99
C GLY A 51 -32.50 -18.89 -2.94
N LEU A 52 -33.75 -18.70 -2.47
CA LEU A 52 -34.74 -19.77 -2.36
C LEU A 52 -35.23 -20.23 -3.74
N ASP A 53 -35.24 -19.37 -4.73
CA ASP A 53 -35.80 -19.64 -6.06
C ASP A 53 -34.73 -19.70 -7.16
N VAL A 54 -33.68 -18.92 -7.02
CA VAL A 54 -32.64 -18.73 -8.04
C VAL A 54 -31.26 -18.79 -7.39
N THR A 55 -30.28 -19.32 -8.15
CA THR A 55 -28.86 -19.17 -7.88
C THR A 55 -28.29 -18.17 -8.88
N VAL A 56 -27.69 -17.09 -8.40
CA VAL A 56 -27.09 -16.06 -9.24
C VAL A 56 -25.57 -16.26 -9.28
N ILE A 57 -25.04 -16.32 -10.48
CA ILE A 57 -23.62 -16.49 -10.75
C ILE A 57 -23.12 -15.26 -11.50
N GLN A 58 -22.08 -14.67 -11.02
CA GLN A 58 -21.35 -13.64 -11.73
C GLN A 58 -20.28 -14.30 -12.60
N VAL A 59 -20.34 -14.05 -13.89
CA VAL A 59 -19.36 -14.55 -14.86
C VAL A 59 -18.16 -13.60 -14.86
N LEU A 60 -16.95 -14.16 -14.90
CA LEU A 60 -15.72 -13.39 -14.84
C LEU A 60 -15.31 -12.87 -16.22
N GLU A 61 -15.56 -13.65 -17.27
CA GLU A 61 -15.31 -13.26 -18.66
C GLU A 61 -16.58 -12.68 -19.29
N GLU A 62 -16.46 -12.22 -20.54
CA GLU A 62 -17.62 -11.68 -21.29
C GLU A 62 -18.74 -12.70 -21.46
N THR A 63 -19.95 -12.27 -21.18
CA THR A 63 -21.18 -13.06 -21.42
C THR A 63 -21.71 -12.92 -22.83
N LEU A 64 -21.15 -11.98 -23.61
CA LEU A 64 -21.56 -11.78 -25.01
C LEU A 64 -21.42 -13.08 -25.83
N GLY A 65 -22.47 -13.43 -26.56
CA GLY A 65 -22.49 -14.68 -27.36
C GLY A 65 -22.64 -15.96 -26.53
N LEU A 66 -23.01 -15.87 -25.26
CA LEU A 66 -23.34 -17.02 -24.42
C LEU A 66 -24.76 -17.53 -24.77
N PRO A 67 -24.93 -18.73 -25.39
CA PRO A 67 -26.23 -19.28 -25.69
C PRO A 67 -26.83 -19.97 -24.44
N PRO A 68 -27.89 -19.43 -23.81
CA PRO A 68 -28.41 -19.95 -22.55
C PRO A 68 -28.73 -21.44 -22.57
N ALA A 69 -29.37 -21.91 -23.63
CA ALA A 69 -29.81 -23.30 -23.74
C ALA A 69 -28.69 -24.33 -24.01
N ARG A 70 -27.46 -23.86 -24.34
CA ARG A 70 -26.33 -24.75 -24.70
C ARG A 70 -25.12 -24.59 -23.75
N ALA A 71 -25.27 -23.80 -22.72
CA ALA A 71 -24.24 -23.59 -21.73
C ALA A 71 -24.38 -24.60 -20.57
N ASP A 72 -23.33 -25.33 -20.30
CA ASP A 72 -23.23 -26.21 -19.15
C ASP A 72 -22.52 -25.47 -18.02
N VAL A 73 -23.13 -25.45 -16.84
CA VAL A 73 -22.58 -24.80 -15.65
C VAL A 73 -22.16 -25.86 -14.65
N THR A 74 -20.87 -26.00 -14.47
CA THR A 74 -20.28 -26.91 -13.47
C THR A 74 -19.98 -26.16 -12.19
N LEU A 75 -20.65 -26.52 -11.11
CA LEU A 75 -20.42 -26.04 -9.74
C LEU A 75 -19.31 -26.90 -9.11
N SER A 76 -18.26 -26.26 -8.60
CA SER A 76 -17.07 -26.95 -8.08
C SER A 76 -17.27 -27.64 -6.73
N GLY A 77 -18.31 -27.24 -5.98
CA GLY A 77 -18.53 -27.67 -4.59
C GLY A 77 -17.53 -27.04 -3.60
N ALA A 78 -16.72 -26.09 -4.03
CA ALA A 78 -15.71 -25.43 -3.22
C ALA A 78 -15.71 -23.91 -3.41
N ALA A 79 -15.48 -23.18 -2.33
CA ALA A 79 -15.28 -21.73 -2.41
C ALA A 79 -14.02 -21.40 -3.22
N ALA A 80 -13.98 -20.17 -3.75
CA ALA A 80 -12.80 -19.65 -4.44
C ALA A 80 -11.57 -19.79 -3.54
N ALA A 81 -10.53 -20.41 -4.06
CA ALA A 81 -9.29 -20.65 -3.34
C ALA A 81 -8.08 -20.32 -4.24
N VAL A 82 -6.99 -19.97 -3.65
CA VAL A 82 -5.75 -19.58 -4.32
C VAL A 82 -4.55 -20.31 -3.73
N VAL A 83 -3.59 -20.61 -4.60
CA VAL A 83 -2.30 -21.17 -4.19
C VAL A 83 -1.49 -20.08 -3.51
N VAL A 84 -0.89 -20.40 -2.37
CA VAL A 84 -0.01 -19.51 -1.61
C VAL A 84 1.27 -20.24 -1.23
N GLY A 85 2.37 -19.52 -1.09
CA GLY A 85 3.66 -20.10 -0.76
C GLY A 85 4.80 -19.10 -0.77
N ALA A 86 5.93 -19.44 -0.17
CA ALA A 86 7.12 -18.61 -0.20
C ALA A 86 7.74 -18.54 -1.61
N GLU A 87 7.56 -19.57 -2.43
CA GLU A 87 8.05 -19.65 -3.81
C GLU A 87 7.37 -18.66 -4.76
N LEU A 88 6.27 -18.01 -4.32
CA LEU A 88 5.63 -16.97 -5.08
C LEU A 88 6.38 -15.62 -5.04
N LEU A 89 7.38 -15.49 -4.18
CA LEU A 89 8.27 -14.32 -4.20
C LEU A 89 8.99 -14.23 -5.55
N GLY A 90 9.09 -13.04 -6.10
CA GLY A 90 9.63 -12.80 -7.43
C GLY A 90 8.60 -12.92 -8.57
N ARG A 91 7.40 -13.44 -8.30
CA ARG A 91 6.39 -13.74 -9.32
C ARG A 91 5.41 -12.57 -9.53
N ALA A 92 4.83 -12.56 -10.74
CA ALA A 92 3.74 -11.64 -11.10
C ALA A 92 2.52 -12.42 -11.60
N PHE A 93 1.35 -12.02 -11.11
CA PHE A 93 0.06 -12.66 -11.38
C PHE A 93 -0.98 -11.62 -11.77
N ASN A 94 -2.03 -12.05 -12.47
CA ASN A 94 -3.23 -11.23 -12.62
C ASN A 94 -4.05 -11.20 -11.31
N GLY A 95 -5.14 -10.45 -11.27
CA GLY A 95 -5.98 -10.31 -10.09
C GLY A 95 -6.65 -11.62 -9.60
N MET A 96 -6.63 -12.67 -10.39
CA MET A 96 -7.13 -14.01 -10.02
C MET A 96 -6.02 -15.01 -9.66
N GLY A 97 -4.74 -14.59 -9.69
CA GLY A 97 -3.61 -15.46 -9.39
C GLY A 97 -3.09 -16.28 -10.59
N ALA A 98 -3.51 -15.98 -11.81
CA ALA A 98 -2.91 -16.58 -13.00
C ALA A 98 -1.57 -15.87 -13.34
N PRO A 99 -0.50 -16.62 -13.71
CA PRO A 99 0.79 -16.04 -14.01
C PRO A 99 0.76 -15.02 -15.15
N LEU A 100 1.46 -13.90 -15.00
CA LEU A 100 1.72 -12.88 -16.02
C LEU A 100 3.20 -12.88 -16.47
N ASP A 101 4.07 -13.57 -15.74
CA ASP A 101 5.51 -13.61 -15.95
C ASP A 101 5.99 -14.66 -16.97
N GLY A 102 5.07 -15.32 -17.68
CA GLY A 102 5.38 -16.35 -18.65
C GLY A 102 5.83 -17.69 -18.06
N LEU A 103 5.87 -17.79 -16.73
CA LEU A 103 6.22 -19.03 -16.04
C LEU A 103 4.98 -19.93 -15.83
N PRO A 104 5.16 -21.24 -15.57
CA PRO A 104 4.04 -22.14 -15.32
C PRO A 104 3.24 -21.73 -14.06
N PRO A 105 2.00 -22.23 -13.93
CA PRO A 105 1.21 -22.04 -12.71
C PRO A 105 2.01 -22.37 -11.44
N PRO A 106 1.85 -21.59 -10.37
CA PRO A 106 2.65 -21.78 -9.16
C PRO A 106 2.32 -23.12 -8.49
N VAL A 107 3.34 -23.78 -8.00
CA VAL A 107 3.22 -24.89 -7.06
C VAL A 107 3.55 -24.29 -5.68
N GLY A 108 2.54 -23.95 -4.90
CA GLY A 108 2.77 -23.34 -3.59
C GLY A 108 2.65 -24.33 -2.45
N ASP A 109 2.84 -23.84 -1.23
CA ASP A 109 2.82 -24.64 0.01
C ASP A 109 1.40 -25.03 0.44
N ALA A 110 0.41 -24.20 0.09
CA ALA A 110 -0.97 -24.40 0.48
C ALA A 110 -1.97 -23.84 -0.53
N ILE A 111 -3.20 -24.33 -0.44
CA ILE A 111 -4.37 -23.75 -1.12
C ILE A 111 -5.29 -23.20 -0.03
N VAL A 112 -5.58 -21.91 -0.07
CA VAL A 112 -6.37 -21.21 0.94
C VAL A 112 -7.57 -20.50 0.32
N PRO A 113 -8.68 -20.35 1.07
CA PRO A 113 -9.82 -19.57 0.59
C PRO A 113 -9.43 -18.12 0.30
N THR A 114 -9.89 -17.60 -0.83
CA THR A 114 -9.69 -16.18 -1.21
C THR A 114 -10.47 -15.25 -0.28
N TRP A 115 -11.67 -15.68 0.13
CA TRP A 115 -12.53 -14.97 1.06
C TRP A 115 -12.20 -15.40 2.50
N ALA A 116 -11.28 -14.68 3.14
CA ALA A 116 -10.92 -14.88 4.53
C ALA A 116 -11.60 -13.82 5.41
N ALA A 117 -11.89 -14.20 6.65
CA ALA A 117 -12.40 -13.27 7.64
C ALA A 117 -11.31 -12.31 8.11
N ALA A 118 -11.72 -11.11 8.54
CA ALA A 118 -10.86 -10.17 9.25
C ALA A 118 -10.19 -10.83 10.47
N LEU A 119 -9.00 -10.33 10.83
CA LEU A 119 -8.29 -10.83 12.00
C LEU A 119 -9.13 -10.63 13.27
N ASN A 120 -9.36 -11.71 14.00
CA ASN A 120 -10.10 -11.67 15.25
C ASN A 120 -9.43 -10.70 16.24
N PRO A 121 -10.13 -9.68 16.75
CA PRO A 121 -9.57 -8.69 17.67
C PRO A 121 -8.93 -9.29 18.93
N ALA A 122 -9.48 -10.39 19.48
CA ALA A 122 -8.93 -11.06 20.64
C ALA A 122 -7.54 -11.69 20.41
N ARG A 123 -7.22 -12.03 19.15
CA ARG A 123 -5.94 -12.60 18.74
C ARG A 123 -4.90 -11.55 18.32
N ARG A 124 -5.30 -10.29 18.17
CA ARG A 124 -4.40 -9.21 17.77
C ARG A 124 -3.39 -8.88 18.88
N ALA A 125 -2.12 -8.76 18.52
CA ALA A 125 -1.11 -8.13 19.34
C ALA A 125 -1.13 -6.59 19.12
N ARG A 126 -0.59 -5.85 20.10
CA ARG A 126 -0.43 -4.40 19.95
C ARG A 126 0.71 -4.10 18.98
N PRO A 127 0.54 -3.17 18.04
CA PRO A 127 1.63 -2.65 17.22
C PRO A 127 2.71 -2.02 18.10
N GLY A 128 3.97 -2.26 17.77
CA GLY A 128 5.07 -1.81 18.61
C GLY A 128 6.33 -1.36 17.86
N ASP A 129 6.50 -1.76 16.60
CA ASP A 129 7.69 -1.49 15.81
C ASP A 129 7.30 -0.78 14.51
N PHE A 130 8.26 -0.11 13.87
CA PHE A 130 7.99 0.60 12.62
C PHE A 130 8.42 -0.22 11.39
N ILE A 131 7.94 0.21 10.24
CA ILE A 131 8.45 -0.14 8.91
C ILE A 131 9.05 1.11 8.32
N GLU A 132 10.32 1.03 7.90
CA GLU A 132 10.98 2.11 7.20
C GLU A 132 10.52 2.11 5.74
N THR A 133 9.80 3.15 5.33
CA THR A 133 9.33 3.30 3.95
C THR A 133 10.41 3.88 3.05
N GLY A 134 11.44 4.48 3.62
CA GLY A 134 12.47 5.22 2.93
C GLY A 134 12.07 6.63 2.51
N ILE A 135 10.88 7.10 2.92
CA ILE A 135 10.32 8.43 2.61
C ILE A 135 10.32 9.29 3.88
N SER A 136 11.12 10.35 3.92
CA SER A 136 11.30 11.20 5.10
C SER A 136 10.00 11.77 5.66
N ALA A 137 9.08 12.23 4.80
CA ALA A 137 7.80 12.77 5.23
C ALA A 137 6.89 11.73 5.90
N ILE A 138 7.06 10.43 5.56
CA ILE A 138 6.37 9.33 6.23
C ILE A 138 7.14 8.91 7.46
N ASP A 139 8.40 8.48 7.30
CA ASP A 139 9.18 7.87 8.38
C ASP A 139 9.43 8.83 9.55
N GLY A 140 9.66 10.12 9.25
CA GLY A 140 9.93 11.14 10.27
C GLY A 140 8.68 11.79 10.87
N MET A 141 7.62 11.99 10.10
CA MET A 141 6.46 12.80 10.51
C MET A 141 5.19 11.98 10.74
N ASN A 142 5.07 10.83 10.07
CA ASN A 142 3.87 9.98 10.05
C ASN A 142 4.24 8.49 10.05
N THR A 143 5.20 8.12 10.89
CA THR A 143 5.84 6.80 10.91
C THR A 143 4.85 5.65 10.79
N LEU A 144 5.08 4.78 9.81
CA LEU A 144 4.30 3.57 9.57
C LEU A 144 4.67 2.50 10.59
N VAL A 145 3.66 1.96 11.27
CA VAL A 145 3.85 0.96 12.33
C VAL A 145 3.43 -0.42 11.81
N ARG A 146 4.14 -1.47 12.22
CA ARG A 146 3.81 -2.87 11.85
C ARG A 146 2.39 -3.22 12.22
N GLY A 147 1.67 -3.83 11.30
CA GLY A 147 0.27 -4.18 11.49
C GLY A 147 -0.72 -3.04 11.33
N GLN A 148 -0.26 -1.83 10.99
CA GLN A 148 -1.08 -0.65 10.73
C GLN A 148 -1.67 -0.67 9.32
N LYS A 149 -2.80 0.03 9.16
CA LYS A 149 -3.39 0.44 7.89
C LYS A 149 -3.23 1.95 7.76
N LEU A 150 -2.34 2.39 6.87
CA LEU A 150 -2.05 3.82 6.65
C LEU A 150 -2.31 4.17 5.17
N PRO A 151 -3.49 4.68 4.81
CA PRO A 151 -3.81 5.04 3.46
C PRO A 151 -3.05 6.27 2.98
N VAL A 152 -2.78 6.32 1.68
CA VAL A 152 -2.32 7.51 0.98
C VAL A 152 -3.50 8.08 0.18
N PHE A 153 -3.92 9.28 0.55
CA PHE A 153 -4.95 10.03 -0.17
C PHE A 153 -4.30 10.90 -1.24
N SER A 154 -4.57 10.56 -2.48
CA SER A 154 -4.09 11.25 -3.67
C SER A 154 -5.25 11.98 -4.36
N GLY A 155 -4.96 12.98 -5.16
CA GLY A 155 -5.94 13.57 -6.09
C GLY A 155 -5.73 13.05 -7.52
N PRO A 156 -6.72 13.16 -8.41
CA PRO A 156 -6.57 12.79 -9.81
C PRO A 156 -5.37 13.49 -10.46
N GLY A 157 -4.50 12.72 -11.11
CA GLY A 157 -3.28 13.23 -11.74
C GLY A 157 -2.13 13.57 -10.78
N LEU A 158 -2.26 13.31 -9.48
CA LEU A 158 -1.13 13.33 -8.56
C LEU A 158 -0.37 12.00 -8.59
N PRO A 159 0.92 11.97 -8.26
CA PRO A 159 1.79 10.80 -8.43
C PRO A 159 1.62 9.76 -7.30
N GLY A 160 0.38 9.31 -7.06
CA GLY A 160 0.08 8.30 -6.04
C GLY A 160 0.65 6.93 -6.37
N LEU A 161 0.59 6.52 -7.64
CA LEU A 161 1.16 5.25 -8.12
C LEU A 161 2.69 5.27 -8.10
N GLU A 162 3.32 6.38 -8.45
CA GLU A 162 4.77 6.56 -8.41
C GLU A 162 5.30 6.49 -6.96
N LEU A 163 4.55 7.08 -6.02
CA LEU A 163 4.87 6.97 -4.59
C LEU A 163 4.71 5.52 -4.10
N ALA A 164 3.64 4.82 -4.51
CA ALA A 164 3.44 3.41 -4.19
C ALA A 164 4.63 2.56 -4.67
N ALA A 165 5.06 2.75 -5.93
CA ALA A 165 6.21 2.06 -6.49
C ALA A 165 7.51 2.37 -5.73
N GLN A 166 7.74 3.63 -5.37
CA GLN A 166 8.91 4.04 -4.58
C GLN A 166 8.92 3.37 -3.19
N ILE A 167 7.77 3.27 -2.53
CA ILE A 167 7.65 2.57 -1.24
C ILE A 167 7.98 1.07 -1.41
N VAL A 168 7.46 0.41 -2.45
CA VAL A 168 7.75 -1.01 -2.74
C VAL A 168 9.26 -1.22 -2.91
N GLU A 169 9.95 -0.34 -3.62
CA GLU A 169 11.39 -0.43 -3.84
C GLU A 169 12.21 -0.19 -2.58
N GLN A 170 11.79 0.73 -1.75
CA GLN A 170 12.62 1.29 -0.67
C GLN A 170 12.31 0.69 0.70
N ALA A 171 11.08 0.24 0.93
CA ALA A 171 10.64 -0.23 2.24
C ALA A 171 11.48 -1.41 2.78
N ARG A 172 11.74 -1.37 4.09
CA ARG A 172 12.51 -2.40 4.82
C ARG A 172 11.92 -2.58 6.22
N ALA A 173 12.08 -3.78 6.77
CA ALA A 173 12.00 -3.96 8.21
C ALA A 173 13.32 -3.54 8.85
N PRO A 174 13.32 -2.88 10.02
CA PRO A 174 14.55 -2.58 10.75
C PRO A 174 15.27 -3.88 11.20
N HIS A 175 16.54 -3.75 11.55
CA HIS A 175 17.37 -4.82 12.11
C HIS A 175 17.56 -6.07 11.23
N GLY A 176 17.34 -5.98 9.91
CA GLY A 176 17.55 -7.09 8.99
C GLY A 176 16.55 -8.24 9.12
N GLU A 177 15.40 -7.99 9.70
CA GLU A 177 14.32 -8.98 9.81
C GLU A 177 13.76 -9.40 8.46
N SER A 178 13.18 -10.60 8.39
CA SER A 178 12.58 -11.13 7.17
C SER A 178 11.41 -10.27 6.72
N PHE A 179 11.50 -9.71 5.51
CA PHE A 179 10.57 -8.72 4.99
C PHE A 179 10.17 -9.05 3.56
N ALA A 180 8.89 -8.94 3.27
CA ALA A 180 8.35 -9.09 1.93
C ALA A 180 7.36 -7.98 1.60
N VAL A 181 7.13 -7.76 0.31
CA VAL A 181 6.12 -6.83 -0.19
C VAL A 181 5.11 -7.60 -1.04
N VAL A 182 3.84 -7.29 -0.88
CA VAL A 182 2.79 -7.71 -1.79
C VAL A 182 2.22 -6.46 -2.44
N PHE A 183 2.43 -6.31 -3.74
CA PHE A 183 1.89 -5.18 -4.50
C PHE A 183 0.64 -5.59 -5.25
N VAL A 184 -0.39 -4.77 -5.16
CA VAL A 184 -1.67 -4.98 -5.85
C VAL A 184 -1.97 -3.78 -6.72
N GLY A 185 -1.93 -3.96 -8.04
CA GLY A 185 -2.40 -2.97 -9.01
C GLY A 185 -3.86 -3.27 -9.36
N ILE A 186 -4.77 -2.31 -9.18
CA ILE A 186 -6.20 -2.44 -9.46
C ILE A 186 -6.62 -1.44 -10.52
N GLY A 187 -7.08 -1.92 -11.66
CA GLY A 187 -7.53 -1.10 -12.77
C GLY A 187 -6.42 -0.22 -13.36
N ILE A 188 -5.18 -0.70 -13.32
CA ILE A 188 -4.02 -0.03 -13.93
C ILE A 188 -4.00 -0.25 -15.44
N THR A 189 -3.33 0.61 -16.17
CA THR A 189 -3.16 0.42 -17.62
C THR A 189 -2.05 -0.59 -17.92
N ALA A 190 -2.08 -1.23 -19.09
CA ALA A 190 -1.02 -2.13 -19.53
C ALA A 190 0.36 -1.45 -19.52
N ARG A 191 0.42 -0.14 -19.86
CA ARG A 191 1.64 0.66 -19.79
C ARG A 191 2.19 0.80 -18.36
N GLU A 192 1.30 0.98 -17.39
CA GLU A 192 1.68 1.02 -15.97
C GLU A 192 2.14 -0.35 -15.48
N THR A 193 1.47 -1.42 -15.92
CA THR A 193 1.90 -2.82 -15.67
C THR A 193 3.34 -3.02 -16.12
N ASP A 194 3.64 -2.73 -17.37
CA ASP A 194 4.99 -2.87 -17.93
C ASP A 194 6.00 -2.00 -17.19
N ALA A 195 5.64 -0.74 -16.88
CA ALA A 195 6.49 0.18 -16.16
C ALA A 195 6.82 -0.30 -14.73
N PHE A 196 5.86 -0.90 -14.02
CA PHE A 196 6.10 -1.48 -12.69
C PHE A 196 6.99 -2.72 -12.75
N LEU A 197 6.74 -3.63 -13.68
CA LEU A 197 7.57 -4.82 -13.87
C LEU A 197 9.03 -4.43 -14.16
N ASP A 198 9.24 -3.56 -15.13
CA ASP A 198 10.57 -3.06 -15.50
C ASP A 198 11.28 -2.33 -14.32
N ARG A 199 10.53 -1.53 -13.57
CA ARG A 199 11.06 -0.77 -12.46
C ARG A 199 11.49 -1.68 -11.29
N PHE A 200 10.64 -2.66 -10.94
CA PHE A 200 10.93 -3.59 -9.86
C PHE A 200 12.03 -4.59 -10.22
N ASP A 201 12.14 -4.98 -11.49
CA ASP A 201 13.25 -5.79 -11.98
C ASP A 201 14.58 -5.03 -11.89
N ARG A 202 14.63 -3.77 -12.35
CA ARG A 202 15.84 -2.95 -12.30
C ARG A 202 16.30 -2.60 -10.89
N SER A 203 15.37 -2.41 -9.95
CA SER A 203 15.69 -2.09 -8.56
C SER A 203 15.99 -3.32 -7.69
N GLY A 204 15.78 -4.55 -8.20
CA GLY A 204 15.85 -5.79 -7.43
C GLY A 204 14.73 -5.95 -6.39
N ALA A 205 13.74 -5.04 -6.39
CA ALA A 205 12.62 -5.12 -5.45
C ALA A 205 11.73 -6.34 -5.71
N ARG A 206 11.71 -6.84 -6.96
CA ARG A 206 10.91 -7.98 -7.36
C ARG A 206 11.25 -9.24 -6.58
N GLU A 207 12.52 -9.53 -6.32
CA GLU A 207 12.95 -10.75 -5.62
C GLU A 207 12.27 -10.97 -4.26
N ARG A 208 11.91 -9.87 -3.58
CA ARG A 208 11.22 -9.89 -2.29
C ARG A 208 9.75 -9.50 -2.37
N SER A 209 9.19 -9.44 -3.58
CA SER A 209 7.81 -9.00 -3.82
C SER A 209 7.00 -10.06 -4.53
N VAL A 210 5.68 -10.06 -4.27
CA VAL A 210 4.69 -10.76 -5.10
C VAL A 210 3.77 -9.71 -5.69
N LEU A 211 3.55 -9.75 -7.00
CA LEU A 211 2.76 -8.74 -7.72
C LEU A 211 1.43 -9.35 -8.17
N TYR A 212 0.34 -8.67 -7.87
CA TYR A 212 -1.00 -8.98 -8.38
C TYR A 212 -1.50 -7.78 -9.18
N LEU A 213 -1.62 -7.92 -10.50
CA LEU A 213 -1.86 -6.82 -11.42
C LEU A 213 -3.17 -7.07 -12.17
N ASN A 214 -4.16 -6.22 -11.94
CA ASN A 214 -5.41 -6.18 -12.67
C ASN A 214 -5.40 -4.95 -13.57
N GLU A 215 -5.57 -5.17 -14.86
CA GLU A 215 -5.57 -4.10 -15.84
C GLU A 215 -6.98 -3.54 -16.10
N THR A 216 -7.04 -2.35 -16.69
CA THR A 216 -8.31 -1.69 -17.06
C THR A 216 -9.17 -2.51 -18.02
N ARG A 217 -8.53 -3.34 -18.86
CA ARG A 217 -9.21 -4.23 -19.82
C ARG A 217 -9.73 -5.52 -19.20
N ASP A 218 -9.29 -5.85 -17.99
CA ASP A 218 -9.71 -7.08 -17.32
C ASP A 218 -11.14 -6.94 -16.77
N PRO A 219 -11.85 -8.05 -16.60
CA PRO A 219 -13.22 -8.03 -16.07
C PRO A 219 -13.34 -7.31 -14.72
N THR A 220 -14.42 -6.56 -14.55
CA THR A 220 -14.68 -5.75 -13.33
C THR A 220 -14.61 -6.55 -12.05
N ILE A 221 -15.07 -7.81 -12.07
CA ILE A 221 -15.03 -8.69 -10.89
C ILE A 221 -13.58 -9.02 -10.45
N GLU A 222 -12.64 -9.06 -11.37
CA GLU A 222 -11.23 -9.32 -11.06
C GLU A 222 -10.66 -8.23 -10.17
N ARG A 223 -11.13 -6.97 -10.31
CA ARG A 223 -10.77 -5.85 -9.41
C ARG A 223 -11.15 -6.13 -7.97
N LEU A 224 -12.28 -6.83 -7.74
CA LEU A 224 -12.74 -7.21 -6.40
C LEU A 224 -11.97 -8.40 -5.83
N LEU A 225 -11.46 -9.28 -6.68
CA LEU A 225 -10.70 -10.46 -6.29
C LEU A 225 -9.23 -10.14 -6.00
N ALA A 226 -8.61 -9.28 -6.79
CA ALA A 226 -7.19 -8.96 -6.71
C ALA A 226 -6.68 -8.67 -5.27
N PRO A 227 -7.27 -7.74 -4.49
CA PRO A 227 -6.79 -7.47 -3.13
C PRO A 227 -7.03 -8.66 -2.19
N ARG A 228 -8.05 -9.48 -2.43
CA ARG A 228 -8.37 -10.65 -1.60
C ARG A 228 -7.38 -11.79 -1.82
N VAL A 229 -7.03 -12.05 -3.08
CA VAL A 229 -6.01 -13.03 -3.48
C VAL A 229 -4.64 -12.61 -2.92
N ALA A 230 -4.27 -11.35 -3.10
CA ALA A 230 -3.02 -10.79 -2.60
C ALA A 230 -2.90 -10.86 -1.08
N LEU A 231 -3.99 -10.56 -0.36
CA LEU A 231 -4.00 -10.65 1.11
C LEU A 231 -3.93 -12.09 1.60
N ALA A 232 -4.48 -13.08 0.87
CA ALA A 232 -4.30 -14.49 1.21
C ALA A 232 -2.82 -14.89 1.16
N GLN A 233 -2.08 -14.46 0.14
CA GLN A 233 -0.64 -14.64 0.04
C GLN A 233 0.12 -13.89 1.14
N ALA A 234 -0.25 -12.63 1.42
CA ALA A 234 0.36 -11.84 2.48
C ALA A 234 0.20 -12.47 3.86
N GLU A 235 -0.99 -12.98 4.18
CA GLU A 235 -1.29 -13.68 5.43
C GLU A 235 -0.48 -14.98 5.56
N TYR A 236 -0.30 -15.72 4.46
CA TYR A 236 0.55 -16.89 4.45
C TYR A 236 1.99 -16.53 4.78
N LEU A 237 2.58 -15.58 4.06
CA LEU A 237 3.96 -15.12 4.30
C LEU A 237 4.14 -14.59 5.74
N ALA A 238 3.15 -13.84 6.26
CA ALA A 238 3.24 -13.28 7.60
C ALA A 238 3.05 -14.33 8.70
N PHE A 239 1.98 -15.12 8.62
CA PHE A 239 1.55 -15.92 9.76
C PHE A 239 1.97 -17.39 9.70
N GLN A 240 2.43 -17.88 8.55
CA GLN A 240 3.00 -19.23 8.39
C GLN A 240 4.51 -19.16 8.15
N ALA A 241 4.99 -18.31 7.22
CA ALA A 241 6.42 -18.16 6.96
C ALA A 241 7.13 -17.19 7.93
N GLY A 242 6.40 -16.44 8.76
CA GLY A 242 6.97 -15.59 9.81
C GLY A 242 7.57 -14.26 9.33
N MET A 243 7.21 -13.78 8.15
CA MET A 243 7.76 -12.57 7.56
C MET A 243 6.98 -11.30 7.98
N HIS A 244 7.63 -10.14 7.98
CA HIS A 244 6.93 -8.86 8.03
C HIS A 244 6.54 -8.48 6.61
N VAL A 245 5.24 -8.41 6.35
CA VAL A 245 4.71 -8.20 5.00
C VAL A 245 4.08 -6.81 4.91
N LEU A 246 4.55 -6.03 3.94
CA LEU A 246 3.93 -4.77 3.53
C LEU A 246 3.06 -5.02 2.29
N VAL A 247 1.77 -4.76 2.41
CA VAL A 247 0.82 -4.84 1.30
C VAL A 247 0.52 -3.43 0.80
N VAL A 248 0.87 -3.14 -0.45
CA VAL A 248 0.57 -1.86 -1.11
C VAL A 248 -0.54 -2.11 -2.13
N ILE A 249 -1.68 -1.45 -1.98
CA ILE A 249 -2.87 -1.65 -2.82
C ILE A 249 -3.17 -0.35 -3.58
N ALA A 250 -3.04 -0.36 -4.88
CA ALA A 250 -3.20 0.81 -5.73
C ALA A 250 -4.04 0.48 -6.99
N ASP A 251 -5.28 1.01 -7.19
CA ASP A 251 -5.94 2.02 -6.42
C ASP A 251 -7.27 1.49 -5.84
N MET A 252 -7.54 1.80 -4.59
CA MET A 252 -8.78 1.37 -3.93
C MET A 252 -10.02 2.12 -4.44
N THR A 253 -9.85 3.23 -5.13
CA THR A 253 -10.95 3.91 -5.81
C THR A 253 -11.49 3.07 -6.95
N HIS A 254 -10.62 2.46 -7.75
CA HIS A 254 -11.04 1.52 -8.80
C HIS A 254 -11.74 0.28 -8.24
N TYR A 255 -11.31 -0.17 -7.05
CA TYR A 255 -12.02 -1.22 -6.33
C TYR A 255 -13.46 -0.81 -5.98
N CYS A 256 -13.65 0.36 -5.39
CA CYS A 256 -14.98 0.87 -5.02
C CYS A 256 -15.87 1.15 -6.24
N GLU A 257 -15.29 1.62 -7.35
CA GLU A 257 -16.02 1.78 -8.61
C GLU A 257 -16.49 0.43 -9.17
N ALA A 258 -15.66 -0.61 -9.06
CA ALA A 258 -16.07 -1.98 -9.43
C ALA A 258 -17.23 -2.49 -8.54
N LEU A 259 -17.21 -2.19 -7.23
CA LEU A 259 -18.35 -2.49 -6.34
C LEU A 259 -19.63 -1.78 -6.80
N ARG A 260 -19.56 -0.49 -7.15
CA ARG A 260 -20.69 0.28 -7.63
C ARG A 260 -21.25 -0.28 -8.94
N GLU A 261 -20.37 -0.63 -9.88
CA GLU A 261 -20.75 -1.21 -11.17
C GLU A 261 -21.53 -2.54 -10.98
N ILE A 262 -21.00 -3.41 -10.12
CA ILE A 262 -21.62 -4.71 -9.84
C ILE A 262 -22.94 -4.56 -9.09
N ALA A 263 -23.02 -3.66 -8.10
CA ALA A 263 -24.24 -3.38 -7.37
C ALA A 263 -25.34 -2.84 -8.31
N THR A 264 -24.96 -1.97 -9.26
CA THR A 264 -25.87 -1.46 -10.29
C THR A 264 -26.36 -2.59 -11.21
N ALA A 265 -25.47 -3.50 -11.63
CA ALA A 265 -25.86 -4.63 -12.47
C ALA A 265 -26.79 -5.64 -11.77
N ARG A 266 -26.85 -5.58 -10.43
CA ARG A 266 -27.76 -6.39 -9.58
C ARG A 266 -29.07 -5.68 -9.23
N ASP A 267 -29.29 -4.47 -9.71
CA ASP A 267 -30.42 -3.61 -9.32
C ASP A 267 -30.50 -3.37 -7.79
N GLU A 268 -29.32 -3.36 -7.11
CA GLU A 268 -29.28 -3.07 -5.68
C GLU A 268 -29.64 -1.61 -5.40
N VAL A 269 -30.34 -1.37 -4.27
CA VAL A 269 -30.69 -0.01 -3.87
C VAL A 269 -29.42 0.79 -3.58
N PRO A 270 -29.15 1.88 -4.32
CA PRO A 270 -27.94 2.65 -4.15
C PRO A 270 -27.95 3.44 -2.82
N GLY A 271 -26.80 3.47 -2.17
CA GLY A 271 -26.52 4.35 -1.04
C GLY A 271 -25.97 5.72 -1.47
N ARG A 272 -25.16 6.32 -0.61
CA ARG A 272 -24.54 7.66 -0.84
C ARG A 272 -23.72 7.67 -2.13
N ARG A 273 -23.98 8.63 -3.03
CA ARG A 273 -23.33 8.81 -4.35
C ARG A 273 -23.37 7.54 -5.25
N GLY A 274 -24.37 6.68 -5.08
CA GLY A 274 -24.54 5.50 -5.92
C GLY A 274 -23.73 4.27 -5.52
N TYR A 275 -22.95 4.33 -4.43
CA TYR A 275 -22.24 3.17 -3.90
C TYR A 275 -23.16 2.24 -3.12
N PRO A 276 -22.88 0.93 -3.08
CA PRO A 276 -23.71 -0.01 -2.32
C PRO A 276 -23.64 0.27 -0.81
N GLY A 277 -24.75 0.06 -0.10
CA GLY A 277 -24.85 0.33 1.33
C GLY A 277 -23.84 -0.47 2.19
N TYR A 278 -23.37 -1.63 1.68
CA TYR A 278 -22.40 -2.49 2.36
C TYR A 278 -20.94 -2.12 2.06
N MET A 279 -20.63 -1.05 1.30
CA MET A 279 -19.25 -0.68 0.94
C MET A 279 -18.34 -0.54 2.16
N TYR A 280 -18.85 0.01 3.28
CA TYR A 280 -18.09 0.08 4.54
C TYR A 280 -17.65 -1.31 5.03
N THR A 281 -18.59 -2.24 5.12
CA THR A 281 -18.30 -3.61 5.60
C THR A 281 -17.36 -4.34 4.66
N ASP A 282 -17.50 -4.11 3.36
CA ASP A 282 -16.66 -4.72 2.35
C ASP A 282 -15.22 -4.21 2.41
N LEU A 283 -15.00 -2.88 2.49
CA LEU A 283 -13.69 -2.28 2.73
C LEU A 283 -13.09 -2.74 4.06
N ALA A 284 -13.88 -2.80 5.13
CA ALA A 284 -13.44 -3.30 6.43
C ALA A 284 -12.97 -4.76 6.32
N SER A 285 -13.64 -5.60 5.52
CA SER A 285 -13.22 -7.00 5.30
C SER A 285 -11.84 -7.14 4.67
N ILE A 286 -11.37 -6.13 3.93
CA ILE A 286 -10.03 -6.06 3.34
C ILE A 286 -9.04 -5.45 4.33
N TYR A 287 -9.32 -4.26 4.84
CA TYR A 287 -8.39 -3.53 5.70
C TYR A 287 -8.14 -4.21 7.04
N GLU A 288 -9.17 -4.84 7.64
CA GLU A 288 -9.05 -5.55 8.91
C GLU A 288 -8.31 -6.90 8.81
N ARG A 289 -7.75 -7.24 7.65
CA ARG A 289 -6.79 -8.33 7.48
C ARG A 289 -5.36 -7.92 7.86
N ALA A 290 -5.07 -6.62 7.95
CA ALA A 290 -3.82 -6.13 8.51
C ALA A 290 -3.75 -6.36 10.02
N GLY A 291 -2.57 -6.60 10.55
CA GLY A 291 -2.33 -6.72 11.99
C GLY A 291 -1.17 -7.65 12.35
N ILE A 292 -1.02 -7.83 13.64
CA ILE A 292 -0.06 -8.77 14.26
C ILE A 292 -0.87 -9.77 15.06
N ILE A 293 -0.54 -11.06 14.97
CA ILE A 293 -1.21 -12.13 15.74
C ILE A 293 -0.33 -12.50 16.94
N LYS A 294 -0.94 -12.56 18.14
CA LYS A 294 -0.26 -13.02 19.37
C LYS A 294 0.37 -14.40 19.15
N GLY A 295 1.66 -14.52 19.47
CA GLY A 295 2.41 -15.78 19.33
C GLY A 295 2.83 -16.13 17.91
N ARG A 296 2.67 -15.21 16.92
CA ARG A 296 3.22 -15.34 15.57
C ARG A 296 4.27 -14.25 15.34
N PRO A 297 5.42 -14.57 14.71
CA PRO A 297 6.51 -13.59 14.53
C PRO A 297 6.22 -12.55 13.47
N GLY A 298 5.41 -12.86 12.45
CA GLY A 298 5.16 -12.00 11.32
C GLY A 298 4.03 -10.98 11.52
N SER A 299 3.89 -10.07 10.56
CA SER A 299 2.86 -9.03 10.54
C SER A 299 2.38 -8.74 9.12
N VAL A 300 1.13 -8.31 8.97
CA VAL A 300 0.59 -7.73 7.74
C VAL A 300 0.33 -6.26 7.98
N THR A 301 1.01 -5.39 7.22
CA THR A 301 0.85 -3.93 7.24
C THR A 301 0.31 -3.50 5.88
N GLN A 302 -0.61 -2.53 5.83
CA GLN A 302 -1.24 -2.11 4.58
C GLN A 302 -1.04 -0.62 4.30
N ILE A 303 -0.71 -0.30 3.05
CA ILE A 303 -0.74 1.05 2.48
C ILE A 303 -1.73 1.03 1.30
N PRO A 304 -3.02 1.29 1.53
CA PRO A 304 -3.95 1.51 0.44
C PRO A 304 -3.74 2.89 -0.17
N ILE A 305 -3.63 2.95 -1.49
CA ILE A 305 -3.66 4.21 -2.25
C ILE A 305 -5.12 4.48 -2.62
N VAL A 306 -5.58 5.69 -2.41
CA VAL A 306 -6.96 6.13 -2.67
C VAL A 306 -6.91 7.43 -3.44
N THR A 307 -7.35 7.42 -4.67
CA THR A 307 -7.54 8.64 -5.46
C THR A 307 -8.88 9.27 -5.09
N MET A 308 -8.82 10.45 -4.48
CA MET A 308 -10.02 11.19 -4.06
C MET A 308 -10.70 11.83 -5.28
N PRO A 309 -11.92 11.45 -5.66
CA PRO A 309 -12.65 12.15 -6.71
C PRO A 309 -12.79 13.63 -6.36
N ASP A 310 -12.49 14.51 -7.32
CA ASP A 310 -12.58 15.98 -7.19
C ASP A 310 -11.69 16.58 -6.05
N ASP A 311 -10.64 15.89 -5.63
CA ASP A 311 -9.84 16.22 -4.45
C ASP A 311 -10.68 16.30 -3.14
N ASP A 312 -11.87 15.68 -3.13
CA ASP A 312 -12.84 15.75 -2.03
C ASP A 312 -12.59 14.63 -1.00
N ILE A 313 -11.93 14.94 0.09
CA ILE A 313 -11.68 14.00 1.20
C ILE A 313 -12.99 13.55 1.89
N THR A 314 -14.10 14.27 1.69
CA THR A 314 -15.43 13.90 2.23
C THR A 314 -16.22 12.99 1.30
N HIS A 315 -15.64 12.63 0.14
CA HIS A 315 -16.21 11.63 -0.75
C HIS A 315 -16.34 10.28 -0.03
N PRO A 316 -17.38 9.46 -0.28
CA PRO A 316 -17.59 8.19 0.44
C PRO A 316 -16.38 7.26 0.51
N ILE A 317 -15.56 7.21 -0.53
CA ILE A 317 -14.38 6.31 -0.56
C ILE A 317 -13.30 6.72 0.46
N PRO A 318 -12.71 7.95 0.41
CA PRO A 318 -11.74 8.37 1.41
C PRO A 318 -12.36 8.51 2.80
N ASP A 319 -13.61 8.97 2.92
CA ASP A 319 -14.32 9.12 4.19
C ASP A 319 -14.41 7.77 4.94
N LEU A 320 -14.96 6.72 4.28
CA LEU A 320 -15.06 5.38 4.87
C LEU A 320 -13.68 4.75 5.12
N THR A 321 -12.71 4.95 4.21
CA THR A 321 -11.34 4.47 4.42
C THR A 321 -10.72 5.10 5.67
N GLY A 322 -10.90 6.40 5.88
CA GLY A 322 -10.41 7.12 7.06
C GLY A 322 -11.01 6.63 8.38
N TYR A 323 -12.27 6.16 8.38
CA TYR A 323 -12.89 5.56 9.57
C TYR A 323 -12.33 4.19 9.93
N ILE A 324 -11.95 3.38 8.93
CA ILE A 324 -11.47 2.00 9.15
C ILE A 324 -9.99 1.97 9.50
N THR A 325 -9.20 2.96 9.05
CA THR A 325 -7.74 2.96 9.11
C THR A 325 -7.19 3.79 10.30
N GLU A 326 -5.91 3.66 10.58
CA GLU A 326 -5.26 4.34 11.73
C GLU A 326 -4.46 5.57 11.32
N GLY A 327 -4.98 6.38 10.42
CA GLY A 327 -4.36 7.62 9.96
C GLY A 327 -4.51 7.83 8.49
N GLN A 328 -3.69 8.72 7.94
CA GLN A 328 -3.67 9.06 6.51
C GLN A 328 -2.38 9.80 6.14
N VAL A 329 -1.91 9.61 4.93
CA VAL A 329 -0.91 10.45 4.25
C VAL A 329 -1.63 11.16 3.11
N VAL A 330 -1.51 12.48 3.02
CA VAL A 330 -2.24 13.28 2.03
C VAL A 330 -1.26 13.89 1.04
N LEU A 331 -1.52 13.72 -0.26
CA LEU A 331 -0.75 14.35 -1.32
C LEU A 331 -1.33 15.73 -1.65
N SER A 332 -0.44 16.71 -1.84
CA SER A 332 -0.78 18.09 -2.14
C SER A 332 -0.57 18.42 -3.61
N ARG A 333 -1.59 18.97 -4.23
CA ARG A 333 -1.52 19.49 -5.60
C ARG A 333 -0.60 20.71 -5.70
N ASP A 334 -0.54 21.54 -4.66
CA ASP A 334 0.32 22.72 -4.64
C ASP A 334 1.79 22.33 -4.54
N LEU A 335 2.16 21.39 -3.67
CA LEU A 335 3.53 20.87 -3.61
C LEU A 335 3.95 20.23 -4.93
N HIS A 336 3.04 19.48 -5.55
CA HIS A 336 3.29 18.87 -6.86
C HIS A 336 3.55 19.92 -7.95
N ARG A 337 2.75 21.00 -8.01
CA ARG A 337 2.95 22.11 -8.94
C ARG A 337 4.29 22.83 -8.74
N HIS A 338 4.79 22.88 -7.50
CA HIS A 338 6.10 23.43 -7.16
C HIS A 338 7.26 22.45 -7.39
N GLY A 339 7.01 21.29 -8.02
CA GLY A 339 8.04 20.30 -8.34
C GLY A 339 8.57 19.54 -7.12
N VAL A 340 7.82 19.49 -6.03
CA VAL A 340 8.14 18.68 -4.85
C VAL A 340 7.65 17.24 -5.09
N PHE A 341 8.56 16.27 -5.02
CA PHE A 341 8.22 14.85 -5.08
C PHE A 341 8.96 14.09 -3.97
N PRO A 342 8.27 13.18 -3.23
CA PRO A 342 6.82 13.01 -3.21
C PRO A 342 6.09 14.24 -2.63
N PRO A 343 4.93 14.63 -3.17
CA PRO A 343 4.25 15.87 -2.77
C PRO A 343 3.39 15.66 -1.50
N ILE A 344 3.99 15.15 -0.43
CA ILE A 344 3.28 14.82 0.82
C ILE A 344 3.07 16.10 1.64
N ASP A 345 1.82 16.48 1.88
CA ASP A 345 1.47 17.52 2.84
C ASP A 345 1.42 16.93 4.25
N VAL A 346 2.40 17.27 5.06
CA VAL A 346 2.52 16.73 6.42
C VAL A 346 1.49 17.31 7.39
N LEU A 347 0.84 18.45 7.07
CA LEU A 347 -0.11 19.09 7.98
C LEU A 347 -1.43 18.33 8.10
N PRO A 348 -2.10 17.92 6.99
CA PRO A 348 -3.30 17.07 7.07
C PRO A 348 -2.98 15.58 7.24
N SER A 349 -1.70 15.20 7.17
CA SER A 349 -1.27 13.81 7.35
C SER A 349 -1.16 13.44 8.82
N LEU A 350 -1.50 12.21 9.15
CA LEU A 350 -1.49 11.71 10.54
C LEU A 350 -1.29 10.20 10.58
N SER A 351 -0.36 9.71 11.40
CA SER A 351 -0.31 8.32 11.84
C SER A 351 -0.68 8.22 13.32
N ARG A 352 -1.85 7.65 13.62
CA ARG A 352 -2.35 7.51 15.00
C ARG A 352 -1.51 6.55 15.83
N LEU A 353 -0.78 5.65 15.20
CA LEU A 353 0.07 4.66 15.85
C LEU A 353 1.54 5.06 15.94
N MET A 354 1.95 6.20 15.37
CA MET A 354 3.33 6.65 15.31
C MET A 354 4.07 6.51 16.63
N ASN A 355 3.47 6.93 17.74
CA ASN A 355 4.08 6.88 19.07
C ASN A 355 4.44 5.47 19.55
N ALA A 356 3.77 4.44 19.01
CA ALA A 356 4.10 3.05 19.32
C ALA A 356 5.31 2.54 18.53
N GLY A 357 5.61 3.14 17.39
CA GLY A 357 6.71 2.74 16.50
C GLY A 357 8.01 3.54 16.64
N ILE A 358 8.02 4.64 17.42
CA ILE A 358 9.18 5.52 17.55
C ILE A 358 9.71 5.56 18.99
N GLY A 359 10.89 6.14 19.19
CA GLY A 359 11.51 6.33 20.49
C GLY A 359 12.76 5.47 20.72
N VAL A 360 13.11 5.28 21.99
CA VAL A 360 14.28 4.51 22.41
C VAL A 360 14.24 3.10 21.85
N ASP A 361 15.37 2.59 21.39
CA ASP A 361 15.57 1.28 20.75
C ASP A 361 14.85 1.07 19.40
N LYS A 362 14.15 2.08 18.88
CA LYS A 362 13.46 2.02 17.58
C LYS A 362 14.00 3.04 16.60
N THR A 363 13.92 4.33 16.95
CA THR A 363 14.40 5.44 16.13
C THR A 363 15.36 6.33 16.92
N ALA A 364 14.85 7.38 17.56
CA ALA A 364 15.60 8.22 18.50
C ALA A 364 14.71 8.59 19.67
N ALA A 365 15.30 8.76 20.86
CA ALA A 365 14.55 9.09 22.07
C ALA A 365 13.72 10.38 21.94
N GLU A 366 14.24 11.35 21.20
CA GLU A 366 13.64 12.67 20.96
C GLU A 366 12.77 12.74 19.70
N HIS A 367 12.60 11.65 18.96
CA HIS A 367 11.90 11.65 17.67
C HIS A 367 10.53 12.34 17.74
N ARG A 368 9.75 12.09 18.79
CA ARG A 368 8.43 12.72 18.94
C ARG A 368 8.53 14.23 19.05
N GLU A 369 9.40 14.74 19.93
CA GLU A 369 9.57 16.18 20.12
C GLU A 369 10.12 16.87 18.87
N TRP A 370 11.04 16.19 18.21
CA TRP A 370 11.61 16.62 16.93
C TRP A 370 10.51 16.74 15.86
N ALA A 371 9.65 15.75 15.70
CA ALA A 371 8.55 15.78 14.75
C ALA A 371 7.54 16.89 15.07
N ASP A 372 7.15 17.01 16.36
CA ASP A 372 6.24 18.06 16.82
C ASP A 372 6.79 19.47 16.62
N GLN A 373 8.12 19.64 16.73
CA GLN A 373 8.77 20.92 16.48
C GLN A 373 8.79 21.26 15.00
N LEU A 374 9.17 20.32 14.14
CA LEU A 374 9.14 20.52 12.67
C LEU A 374 7.73 20.88 12.20
N TYR A 375 6.74 20.12 12.67
CA TYR A 375 5.32 20.37 12.37
C TYR A 375 4.89 21.79 12.76
N ALA A 376 5.21 22.21 13.99
CA ALA A 376 4.79 23.51 14.50
C ALA A 376 5.39 24.69 13.70
N VAL A 377 6.69 24.62 13.38
CA VAL A 377 7.33 25.69 12.60
C VAL A 377 6.84 25.69 11.16
N TYR A 378 6.66 24.51 10.56
CA TYR A 378 6.12 24.39 9.19
C TYR A 378 4.69 24.93 9.11
N ALA A 379 3.83 24.61 10.07
CA ALA A 379 2.47 25.14 10.14
C ALA A 379 2.47 26.68 10.22
N ARG A 380 3.31 27.26 11.10
CA ARG A 380 3.48 28.72 11.20
C ARG A 380 3.98 29.33 9.90
N GLY A 381 4.94 28.67 9.22
CA GLY A 381 5.45 29.13 7.92
C GLY A 381 4.40 29.12 6.82
N ARG A 382 3.51 28.12 6.81
CA ARG A 382 2.36 28.06 5.87
C ARG A 382 1.35 29.20 6.14
N GLU A 383 1.08 29.52 7.41
CA GLU A 383 0.26 30.67 7.80
C GLU A 383 0.93 31.98 7.39
N ALA A 384 2.23 32.13 7.65
CA ALA A 384 3.00 33.30 7.24
C ALA A 384 3.00 33.51 5.72
N ARG A 385 3.03 32.42 4.93
CA ARG A 385 2.93 32.48 3.45
C ARG A 385 1.57 33.04 3.02
N LEU A 386 0.47 32.66 3.68
CA LEU A 386 -0.86 33.22 3.42
C LEU A 386 -0.91 34.71 3.79
N MET A 387 -0.34 35.09 4.94
CA MET A 387 -0.29 36.51 5.34
C MET A 387 0.58 37.34 4.37
N ALA A 388 1.72 36.81 3.96
CA ALA A 388 2.62 37.51 3.00
C ALA A 388 1.93 37.76 1.65
N SER A 389 1.02 36.88 1.21
CA SER A 389 0.24 37.06 -0.02
C SER A 389 -0.75 38.26 0.05
N ILE A 390 -1.11 38.70 1.28
CA ILE A 390 -2.04 39.80 1.52
C ILE A 390 -1.30 41.10 1.82
N VAL A 391 -0.33 41.08 2.76
CA VAL A 391 0.32 42.29 3.27
C VAL A 391 1.75 42.49 2.73
N GLY A 392 2.25 41.54 1.95
CA GLY A 392 3.63 41.49 1.49
C GLY A 392 4.59 40.99 2.59
N GLU A 393 5.77 40.48 2.20
CA GLU A 393 6.77 39.96 3.16
C GLU A 393 7.28 41.05 4.14
N GLY A 394 7.32 42.32 3.71
CA GLY A 394 7.70 43.45 4.56
C GLY A 394 6.73 43.69 5.72
N GLY A 395 5.48 43.24 5.62
CA GLY A 395 4.45 43.34 6.67
C GLY A 395 4.56 42.26 7.74
N LEU A 396 5.35 41.20 7.53
CA LEU A 396 5.49 40.11 8.48
C LEU A 396 6.42 40.52 9.64
N VAL A 397 6.11 40.03 10.84
CA VAL A 397 7.03 40.11 11.97
C VAL A 397 8.21 39.16 11.76
N GLU A 398 9.34 39.42 12.41
CA GLU A 398 10.59 38.69 12.19
C GLU A 398 10.48 37.18 12.38
N ALA A 399 9.74 36.75 13.41
CA ALA A 399 9.51 35.32 13.66
C ALA A 399 8.69 34.64 12.56
N ASP A 400 7.76 35.34 11.91
CA ASP A 400 6.98 34.79 10.78
C ASP A 400 7.81 34.76 9.49
N ARG A 401 8.69 35.71 9.27
CA ARG A 401 9.68 35.66 8.18
C ARG A 401 10.61 34.47 8.31
N ARG A 402 11.13 34.21 9.52
CA ARG A 402 11.94 33.00 9.79
C ARG A 402 11.14 31.70 9.54
N ALA A 403 9.89 31.64 9.99
CA ALA A 403 9.02 30.49 9.78
C ALA A 403 8.69 30.28 8.29
N LEU A 404 8.48 31.36 7.53
CA LEU A 404 8.27 31.29 6.08
C LEU A 404 9.50 30.73 5.37
N ALA A 405 10.69 31.28 5.66
CA ALA A 405 11.95 30.79 5.11
C ALA A 405 12.21 29.32 5.48
N PHE A 406 11.84 28.92 6.70
CA PHE A 406 11.91 27.53 7.14
C PHE A 406 10.98 26.64 6.32
N ALA A 407 9.71 27.04 6.09
CA ALA A 407 8.76 26.27 5.32
C ALA A 407 9.23 26.00 3.90
N ASP A 408 9.81 27.01 3.23
CA ASP A 408 10.38 26.87 1.89
C ASP A 408 11.55 25.87 1.85
N ARG A 409 12.39 25.88 2.88
CA ARG A 409 13.49 24.92 3.01
C ARG A 409 13.00 23.53 3.37
N PHE A 410 12.02 23.42 4.26
CA PHE A 410 11.42 22.15 4.65
C PHE A 410 10.82 21.42 3.43
N GLU A 411 10.09 22.12 2.58
CA GLU A 411 9.53 21.56 1.36
C GLU A 411 10.63 21.11 0.38
N ARG A 412 11.70 21.88 0.20
CA ARG A 412 12.78 21.57 -0.75
C ARG A 412 13.79 20.55 -0.26
N GLU A 413 14.14 20.57 1.03
CA GLU A 413 15.27 19.80 1.58
C GLU A 413 14.82 18.55 2.34
N PHE A 414 13.62 18.59 2.95
CA PHE A 414 13.07 17.47 3.74
C PHE A 414 12.00 16.69 2.99
N VAL A 415 10.95 17.35 2.49
CA VAL A 415 9.82 16.69 1.81
C VAL A 415 10.26 16.20 0.43
N ARG A 416 10.90 17.05 -0.38
CA ARG A 416 11.44 16.65 -1.68
C ARG A 416 12.54 15.62 -1.51
N GLN A 417 12.42 14.49 -2.23
CA GLN A 417 13.31 13.37 -2.09
C GLN A 417 13.38 12.55 -3.37
N GLU A 418 14.57 12.37 -3.93
CA GLU A 418 14.78 11.61 -5.17
C GLU A 418 15.09 10.13 -4.90
N GLY A 419 15.75 9.80 -3.80
CA GLY A 419 16.17 8.46 -3.44
C GLY A 419 15.69 8.04 -2.04
N ARG A 420 16.06 6.82 -1.63
CA ARG A 420 15.80 6.33 -0.28
C ARG A 420 16.58 7.15 0.75
N ARG A 421 15.92 7.50 1.86
CA ARG A 421 16.57 7.97 3.09
C ARG A 421 16.26 7.01 4.23
N THR A 422 17.29 6.65 4.97
CA THR A 422 17.14 5.89 6.21
C THR A 422 16.50 6.77 7.28
N ILE A 423 15.99 6.14 8.34
CA ILE A 423 15.44 6.90 9.48
C ILE A 423 16.51 7.82 10.11
N ALA A 424 17.77 7.39 10.17
CA ALA A 424 18.86 8.21 10.67
C ALA A 424 19.13 9.45 9.80
N GLU A 425 19.17 9.29 8.47
CA GLU A 425 19.31 10.39 7.51
C GLU A 425 18.12 11.34 7.55
N THR A 426 16.91 10.79 7.74
CA THR A 426 15.67 11.54 7.89
C THR A 426 15.72 12.44 9.13
N LEU A 427 16.07 11.88 10.28
CA LEU A 427 16.21 12.64 11.53
C LEU A 427 17.29 13.69 11.41
N GLU A 428 18.44 13.35 10.84
CA GLU A 428 19.54 14.27 10.60
C GLU A 428 19.14 15.45 9.69
N SER A 429 18.38 15.17 8.62
CA SER A 429 17.88 16.21 7.72
C SER A 429 16.97 17.22 8.44
N GLY A 430 16.06 16.75 9.28
CA GLY A 430 15.20 17.65 10.06
C GLY A 430 15.96 18.42 11.15
N TRP A 431 16.98 17.79 11.79
CA TRP A 431 17.83 18.50 12.75
C TRP A 431 18.58 19.65 12.09
N ARG A 432 19.15 19.46 10.90
CA ARG A 432 19.83 20.55 10.15
C ARG A 432 18.89 21.73 9.87
N LEU A 433 17.61 21.47 9.61
CA LEU A 433 16.62 22.53 9.43
C LEU A 433 16.34 23.25 10.75
N LEU A 434 16.12 22.53 11.86
CA LEU A 434 15.86 23.12 13.18
C LEU A 434 17.05 23.96 13.69
N GLU A 435 18.28 23.54 13.41
CA GLU A 435 19.51 24.27 13.78
C GLU A 435 19.63 25.67 13.13
N THR A 436 18.84 25.96 12.08
CA THR A 436 18.81 27.28 11.45
C THR A 436 17.95 28.29 12.21
N LEU A 437 17.19 27.83 13.19
CA LEU A 437 16.29 28.64 13.98
C LEU A 437 16.90 29.00 15.34
N PRO A 438 16.61 30.19 15.88
CA PRO A 438 17.02 30.54 17.24
C PRO A 438 16.30 29.66 18.26
N ARG A 439 16.94 29.45 19.43
CA ARG A 439 16.38 28.57 20.51
C ARG A 439 14.97 28.98 20.94
N GLU A 440 14.68 30.28 20.93
CA GLU A 440 13.37 30.83 21.28
C GLU A 440 12.23 30.35 20.40
N ASP A 441 12.48 29.97 19.14
CA ASP A 441 11.50 29.42 18.22
C ASP A 441 11.30 27.88 18.40
N LEU A 442 12.18 27.22 19.16
CA LEU A 442 12.19 25.75 19.35
C LEU A 442 11.50 25.33 20.65
N VAL A 443 10.29 25.84 20.87
CA VAL A 443 9.56 25.70 22.16
C VAL A 443 9.07 24.28 22.47
N ARG A 444 8.99 23.40 21.48
CA ARG A 444 8.55 22.00 21.65
C ARG A 444 9.70 21.03 21.93
N LEU A 445 10.95 21.48 21.79
CA LEU A 445 12.13 20.69 22.13
C LEU A 445 12.54 20.94 23.57
N ARG A 446 12.71 19.87 24.36
CA ARG A 446 13.31 19.97 25.68
C ARG A 446 14.78 20.39 25.59
N ASP A 447 15.26 21.11 26.59
CA ASP A 447 16.67 21.57 26.65
C ASP A 447 17.64 20.38 26.61
N ALA A 448 17.28 19.25 27.20
CA ALA A 448 18.10 18.04 27.18
C ALA A 448 18.30 17.50 25.75
N ALA A 449 17.24 17.43 24.94
CA ALA A 449 17.33 16.99 23.53
C ALA A 449 18.18 17.93 22.68
N TRP A 450 17.97 19.25 22.85
CA TRP A 450 18.76 20.27 22.16
C TRP A 450 20.24 20.23 22.55
N SER A 451 20.55 20.10 23.84
CA SER A 451 21.92 20.03 24.36
C SER A 451 22.63 18.77 23.91
N ALA A 452 21.94 17.61 23.92
CA ALA A 452 22.48 16.33 23.43
C ALA A 452 22.82 16.43 21.92
N ARG A 453 21.96 17.04 21.13
CA ARG A 453 22.20 17.25 19.69
C ARG A 453 23.46 18.11 19.46
N ARG A 454 23.60 19.23 20.16
CA ARG A 454 24.76 20.12 20.02
C ARG A 454 26.09 19.48 20.51
N ALA A 455 26.03 18.65 21.53
CA ALA A 455 27.20 17.92 22.00
C ALA A 455 27.66 16.87 20.97
N GLY A 456 26.72 16.14 20.36
CA GLY A 456 27.02 15.16 19.31
C GLY A 456 27.56 15.82 18.03
N SER A 457 27.02 16.97 17.63
CA SER A 457 27.50 17.73 16.46
C SER A 457 28.91 18.28 16.68
N ALA A 458 29.24 18.72 17.90
CA ALA A 458 30.58 19.22 18.25
C ALA A 458 31.65 18.10 18.17
N LEU A 459 31.31 16.87 18.53
CA LEU A 459 32.22 15.71 18.45
C LEU A 459 32.48 15.28 16.98
N GLN A 460 31.49 15.41 16.11
CA GLN A 460 31.66 15.12 14.67
C GLN A 460 32.47 16.21 13.93
N GLY A 461 32.38 17.47 14.36
CA GLY A 461 33.18 18.59 13.80
C GLY A 461 34.65 18.60 14.20
N SER A 462 35.04 17.84 15.23
CA SER A 462 36.42 17.76 15.70
C SER A 462 37.24 16.57 15.15
N ALA A 463 36.66 15.76 14.28
CA ALA A 463 37.40 14.70 13.57
C ALA A 463 38.22 15.34 12.44
N VAL A 464 39.45 15.73 12.74
CA VAL A 464 40.49 16.13 11.80
C VAL A 464 40.72 15.00 10.80
N PRO A 465 40.80 15.25 9.48
CA PRO A 465 41.11 14.21 8.52
C PRO A 465 42.53 13.66 8.83
N SER A 466 42.61 12.36 9.06
CA SER A 466 43.91 11.66 9.20
C SER A 466 44.75 11.89 7.93
N PRO A 467 46.06 12.20 8.05
CA PRO A 467 46.91 12.39 6.89
C PRO A 467 47.04 11.06 6.13
N LEU A 468 46.84 11.15 4.82
CA LEU A 468 47.10 10.10 3.85
C LEU A 468 48.49 9.53 4.03
N LEU A 469 48.60 8.33 4.58
CA LEU A 469 49.82 7.50 4.50
C LEU A 469 50.00 7.10 3.03
N SER A 470 51.00 7.72 2.38
CA SER A 470 51.49 7.30 1.08
C SER A 470 52.13 5.91 1.20
N VAL A 471 51.43 4.89 0.73
CA VAL A 471 52.03 3.55 0.56
C VAL A 471 52.80 3.58 -0.75
N GLY A 472 54.14 3.54 -0.58
CA GLY A 472 55.08 3.40 -1.68
C GLY A 472 54.88 2.05 -2.38
N THR A 473 54.71 2.11 -3.68
CA THR A 473 54.74 0.96 -4.58
C THR A 473 56.15 0.40 -4.68
N THR A 474 56.41 -0.78 -4.12
CA THR A 474 57.54 -1.61 -4.50
C THR A 474 56.99 -2.91 -5.09
N SER A 475 57.10 -3.05 -6.40
CA SER A 475 56.87 -4.30 -7.12
C SER A 475 58.09 -5.22 -6.98
N PRO A 476 57.94 -6.53 -6.72
CA PRO A 476 59.00 -7.48 -6.91
C PRO A 476 59.03 -8.02 -8.35
N PRO A 477 60.19 -8.44 -8.87
CA PRO A 477 60.36 -8.82 -10.26
C PRO A 477 59.90 -10.26 -10.53
N PHE A 478 59.32 -10.43 -11.70
CA PHE A 478 58.97 -11.74 -12.29
C PHE A 478 60.24 -12.58 -12.52
N SER A 479 60.29 -13.81 -12.06
CA SER A 479 61.20 -14.84 -12.54
C SER A 479 60.40 -15.83 -13.40
N VAL A 480 60.78 -15.92 -14.66
CA VAL A 480 60.40 -16.96 -15.62
C VAL A 480 61.18 -18.22 -15.28
N GLY A 481 60.50 -19.33 -15.09
CA GLY A 481 61.05 -20.68 -14.97
C GLY A 481 60.30 -21.61 -15.89
N THR A 482 60.97 -22.01 -16.94
CA THR A 482 60.63 -23.09 -17.88
C THR A 482 60.76 -24.46 -17.19
N GLN A 483 59.71 -25.26 -17.20
CA GLN A 483 59.64 -26.67 -17.67
C GLN A 483 58.21 -27.17 -17.69
#